data_794d9bcacaba586e074a42f4774ab1a5
#
_entry.id   794d9bcacaba586e074a42f4774ab1a5
#
_cell.length_a   1.000
_cell.length_b   1.000
_cell.length_c   1.000
_cell.angle_alpha   90.00
_cell.angle_beta   90.00
_cell.angle_gamma   90.00
#
_symmetry.space_group_name_H-M   'P 1'
#
loop_
_entity.id
_entity.type
_entity.pdbx_description
1 polymer ?
#
loop_
_entity_poly.entity_id
_entity_poly.type
_entity_poly.pdbx_seq_one_letter_code
_entity_poly.pdbx_strand_id
1 'polypeptide(L)'
;MNNFENEIEAYKKLLETFDWVQMEEIYVGIMSNIDVTKYANPEFDGQQMEQLRYGLEHDVDVSKYADPELNWREMKKIREKIEKGLGKEPELEL
;
A
#
# COMPACT_ATOMS: atom_id res chain seq x y z
N MET A 1 9.09 -31.83 -11.67
CA MET A 1 8.45 -30.58 -11.64
C MET A 1 9.40 -29.48 -11.22
N ASN A 2 9.39 -28.46 -11.91
CA ASN A 2 10.37 -27.47 -11.63
C ASN A 2 9.71 -26.21 -11.07
N ASN A 3 10.53 -25.39 -10.44
CA ASN A 3 10.05 -24.16 -9.82
C ASN A 3 9.52 -23.17 -10.84
N PHE A 4 10.02 -23.30 -12.06
CA PHE A 4 9.65 -22.39 -13.10
C PHE A 4 8.15 -22.47 -13.40
N GLU A 5 7.61 -23.68 -13.45
CA GLU A 5 6.17 -23.84 -13.69
C GLU A 5 5.35 -23.32 -12.53
N ASN A 6 5.84 -23.51 -11.31
CA ASN A 6 5.16 -22.98 -10.15
C ASN A 6 5.14 -21.47 -10.15
N GLU A 7 6.24 -20.87 -10.59
CA GLU A 7 6.33 -19.42 -10.66
C GLU A 7 5.38 -18.86 -11.71
N ILE A 8 5.24 -19.56 -12.84
CA ILE A 8 4.33 -19.12 -13.88
C ILE A 8 2.89 -19.17 -13.37
N GLU A 9 2.54 -20.23 -12.67
CA GLU A 9 1.19 -20.34 -12.14
C GLU A 9 0.88 -19.25 -11.12
N ALA A 10 1.84 -18.95 -10.26
CA ALA A 10 1.67 -17.90 -9.29
C ALA A 10 1.49 -16.54 -9.96
N TYR A 11 2.25 -16.30 -11.00
CA TYR A 11 2.17 -15.06 -11.74
C TYR A 11 0.82 -14.91 -12.42
N LYS A 12 0.34 -15.99 -13.03
CA LYS A 12 -0.97 -15.99 -13.66
C LYS A 12 -2.06 -15.63 -12.65
N LYS A 13 -1.95 -16.19 -11.46
CA LYS A 13 -2.93 -15.93 -10.42
C LYS A 13 -2.94 -14.46 -10.04
N LEU A 14 -1.76 -13.86 -9.94
CA LEU A 14 -1.67 -12.44 -9.64
C LEU A 14 -2.33 -11.61 -10.72
N LEU A 15 -2.11 -11.97 -11.99
CA LEU A 15 -2.71 -11.24 -13.10
C LEU A 15 -4.22 -11.34 -13.11
N GLU A 16 -4.76 -12.43 -12.58
CA GLU A 16 -6.20 -12.61 -12.50
C GLU A 16 -6.80 -11.84 -11.31
N THR A 17 -5.99 -11.63 -10.28
CA THR A 17 -6.45 -11.02 -9.05
C THR A 17 -6.38 -9.50 -9.08
N PHE A 18 -5.31 -8.98 -9.68
CA PHE A 18 -5.02 -7.55 -9.67
C PHE A 18 -4.99 -7.00 -11.09
N ASP A 19 -5.40 -5.74 -11.22
CA ASP A 19 -5.27 -5.07 -12.52
C ASP A 19 -3.86 -4.52 -12.68
N TRP A 20 -3.59 -3.88 -13.81
CA TRP A 20 -2.25 -3.39 -14.13
C TRP A 20 -1.76 -2.34 -13.16
N VAL A 21 -2.65 -1.43 -12.76
CA VAL A 21 -2.25 -0.36 -11.85
C VAL A 21 -1.92 -0.94 -10.49
N GLN A 22 -2.74 -1.87 -10.02
CA GLN A 22 -2.49 -2.54 -8.76
C GLN A 22 -1.17 -3.31 -8.79
N MET A 23 -0.92 -4.03 -9.88
CA MET A 23 0.32 -4.77 -10.03
C MET A 23 1.52 -3.86 -9.99
N GLU A 24 1.40 -2.70 -10.63
CA GLU A 24 2.49 -1.75 -10.63
C GLU A 24 2.81 -1.26 -9.23
N GLU A 25 1.77 -0.96 -8.45
CA GLU A 25 2.00 -0.50 -7.08
C GLU A 25 2.64 -1.57 -6.22
N ILE A 26 2.24 -2.82 -6.43
CA ILE A 26 2.86 -3.92 -5.70
C ILE A 26 4.32 -4.07 -6.11
N TYR A 27 4.58 -3.99 -7.42
CA TYR A 27 5.94 -4.12 -7.95
C TYR A 27 6.85 -3.03 -7.39
N VAL A 28 6.40 -1.78 -7.44
CA VAL A 28 7.20 -0.67 -6.94
C VAL A 28 7.47 -0.84 -5.45
N GLY A 29 6.48 -1.33 -4.72
CA GLY A 29 6.66 -1.58 -3.29
C GLY A 29 7.72 -2.62 -3.02
N ILE A 30 7.70 -3.70 -3.79
CA ILE A 30 8.72 -4.74 -3.64
C ILE A 30 10.09 -4.17 -3.94
N MET A 31 10.20 -3.38 -5.01
CA MET A 31 11.48 -2.78 -5.39
C MET A 31 11.96 -1.77 -4.36
N SER A 32 11.04 -1.17 -3.61
CA SER A 32 11.37 -0.23 -2.55
C SER A 32 11.63 -0.93 -1.22
N ASN A 33 11.55 -2.26 -1.23
CA ASN A 33 11.86 -3.07 -0.06
C ASN A 33 10.91 -2.79 1.10
N ILE A 34 9.64 -2.57 0.80
CA ILE A 34 8.63 -2.41 1.84
C ILE A 34 7.73 -3.63 1.85
N ASP A 35 7.01 -3.79 2.95
CA ASP A 35 6.15 -4.95 3.13
C ASP A 35 4.83 -4.73 2.39
N VAL A 36 4.78 -5.20 1.14
CA VAL A 36 3.59 -5.00 0.31
C VAL A 36 2.39 -5.80 0.78
N THR A 37 2.59 -6.77 1.67
CA THR A 37 1.44 -7.51 2.17
C THR A 37 0.47 -6.62 2.92
N LYS A 38 0.93 -5.45 3.32
CA LYS A 38 0.06 -4.53 4.03
C LYS A 38 -0.94 -3.84 3.12
N TYR A 39 -0.75 -3.91 1.80
CA TYR A 39 -1.72 -3.31 0.89
C TYR A 39 -2.04 -4.18 -0.33
N ALA A 40 -1.42 -5.33 -0.48
CA ALA A 40 -1.66 -6.20 -1.63
C ALA A 40 -3.00 -6.92 -1.45
N ASN A 41 -4.07 -6.17 -1.58
CA ASN A 41 -5.42 -6.64 -1.36
C ASN A 41 -6.25 -6.08 -2.51
N PRO A 42 -6.94 -6.92 -3.30
CA PRO A 42 -7.67 -6.43 -4.46
C PRO A 42 -8.81 -5.47 -4.12
N GLU A 43 -9.19 -5.34 -2.86
CA GLU A 43 -10.19 -4.36 -2.47
C GLU A 43 -9.66 -2.93 -2.54
N PHE A 44 -8.34 -2.75 -2.52
CA PHE A 44 -7.76 -1.44 -2.73
C PHE A 44 -7.49 -1.24 -4.21
N ASP A 45 -7.94 -0.12 -4.78
CA ASP A 45 -7.57 0.17 -6.16
C ASP A 45 -6.14 0.71 -6.19
N GLY A 46 -5.63 0.95 -7.40
CA GLY A 46 -4.25 1.39 -7.55
C GLY A 46 -3.94 2.69 -6.84
N GLN A 47 -4.87 3.63 -6.86
CA GLN A 47 -4.64 4.91 -6.21
C GLN A 47 -4.62 4.78 -4.69
N GLN A 48 -5.48 3.91 -4.16
CA GLN A 48 -5.46 3.63 -2.73
C GLN A 48 -4.15 2.94 -2.34
N MET A 49 -3.74 1.97 -3.14
CA MET A 49 -2.47 1.28 -2.89
C MET A 49 -1.30 2.26 -2.89
N GLU A 50 -1.34 3.24 -3.78
CA GLU A 50 -0.28 4.23 -3.85
C GLU A 50 -0.17 5.00 -2.54
N GLN A 51 -1.31 5.38 -1.96
CA GLN A 51 -1.28 6.11 -0.70
C GLN A 51 -0.76 5.24 0.44
N LEU A 52 -1.07 3.95 0.41
CA LEU A 52 -0.54 3.04 1.41
C LEU A 52 0.96 2.82 1.21
N ARG A 53 1.39 2.71 -0.03
CA ARG A 53 2.81 2.56 -0.32
C ARG A 53 3.60 3.77 0.15
N TYR A 54 3.10 4.98 -0.13
CA TYR A 54 3.77 6.19 0.34
C TYR A 54 3.92 6.17 1.86
N GLY A 55 2.86 5.77 2.55
CA GLY A 55 2.92 5.71 4.00
C GLY A 55 4.00 4.76 4.49
N LEU A 56 4.04 3.57 3.89
CA LEU A 56 5.05 2.59 4.29
C LEU A 56 6.45 3.06 3.99
N GLU A 57 6.63 3.80 2.89
CA GLU A 57 7.95 4.35 2.56
C GLU A 57 8.41 5.39 3.56
N HIS A 58 7.47 6.01 4.26
CA HIS A 58 7.77 7.07 5.24
C HIS A 58 7.54 6.59 6.67
N ASP A 59 7.48 5.28 6.87
CA ASP A 59 7.33 4.69 8.20
C ASP A 59 6.05 5.13 8.91
N VAL A 60 5.00 5.38 8.15
CA VAL A 60 3.70 5.70 8.71
C VAL A 60 2.99 4.40 9.05
N ASP A 61 2.28 4.39 10.18
CA ASP A 61 1.44 3.26 10.54
C ASP A 61 0.19 3.31 9.66
N VAL A 62 0.23 2.59 8.54
CA VAL A 62 -0.84 2.66 7.56
C VAL A 62 -2.13 2.02 8.03
N SER A 63 -2.09 1.23 9.11
CA SER A 63 -3.32 0.64 9.63
C SER A 63 -4.33 1.71 10.02
N LYS A 64 -3.87 2.94 10.22
CA LYS A 64 -4.76 4.02 10.57
C LYS A 64 -5.64 4.47 9.42
N TYR A 65 -5.27 4.15 8.18
CA TYR A 65 -6.09 4.54 7.05
C TYR A 65 -6.22 3.45 5.99
N ALA A 66 -5.82 2.23 6.29
CA ALA A 66 -5.93 1.12 5.35
C ALA A 66 -7.35 0.58 5.35
N ASP A 67 -8.26 1.34 4.76
CA ASP A 67 -9.68 1.06 4.75
C ASP A 67 -10.19 1.24 3.32
N PRO A 68 -10.65 0.17 2.66
CA PRO A 68 -11.11 0.29 1.27
C PRO A 68 -12.29 1.25 1.08
N GLU A 69 -12.98 1.60 2.17
CA GLU A 69 -14.09 2.54 2.09
C GLU A 69 -13.63 3.98 1.95
N LEU A 70 -12.37 4.25 2.27
CA LEU A 70 -11.81 5.59 2.11
C LEU A 70 -11.31 5.74 0.69
N ASN A 71 -11.66 6.85 0.03
CA ASN A 71 -11.09 7.07 -1.30
C ASN A 71 -9.65 7.56 -1.14
N TRP A 72 -8.91 7.59 -2.23
CA TRP A 72 -7.48 7.90 -2.15
C TRP A 72 -7.20 9.31 -1.62
N ARG A 73 -8.13 10.24 -1.85
CA ARG A 73 -7.95 11.61 -1.36
C ARG A 73 -8.09 11.67 0.15
N GLU A 74 -9.03 10.90 0.68
CA GLU A 74 -9.20 10.82 2.13
C GLU A 74 -7.99 10.15 2.76
N MET A 75 -7.50 9.09 2.13
CA MET A 75 -6.30 8.42 2.60
C MET A 75 -5.11 9.36 2.60
N LYS A 76 -4.97 10.13 1.53
CA LYS A 76 -3.87 11.07 1.41
C LYS A 76 -3.90 12.10 2.53
N LYS A 77 -5.08 12.61 2.83
CA LYS A 77 -5.22 13.58 3.91
C LYS A 77 -4.77 13.01 5.24
N ILE A 78 -5.21 11.79 5.54
CA ILE A 78 -4.84 11.16 6.78
C ILE A 78 -3.34 10.91 6.83
N ARG A 79 -2.79 10.39 5.73
CA ARG A 79 -1.35 10.14 5.66
C ARG A 79 -0.55 11.41 5.89
N GLU A 80 -0.94 12.48 5.20
CA GLU A 80 -0.21 13.74 5.33
C GLU A 80 -0.28 14.31 6.74
N LYS A 81 -1.42 14.16 7.40
CA LYS A 81 -1.52 14.58 8.78
C LYS A 81 -0.54 13.82 9.66
N ILE A 82 -0.48 12.51 9.48
CA ILE A 82 0.41 11.70 10.27
C ILE A 82 1.86 12.05 9.98
N GLU A 83 2.18 12.24 8.70
CA GLU A 83 3.55 12.57 8.32
C GLU A 83 4.01 13.89 8.89
N LYS A 84 3.09 14.83 9.03
CA LYS A 84 3.42 16.12 9.60
C LYS A 84 3.40 16.12 11.13
N GLY A 85 3.09 14.99 11.71
CA GLY A 85 3.02 14.92 13.16
C GLY A 85 1.73 15.41 13.74
N LEU A 86 0.76 15.76 12.90
CA LEU A 86 -0.50 16.27 13.39
C LEU A 86 -1.39 15.18 13.98
N GLY A 87 -1.10 13.94 13.63
CA GLY A 87 -1.83 12.83 14.21
C GLY A 87 -1.25 12.33 15.52
N LYS A 88 -0.14 12.92 15.95
CA LYS A 88 0.51 12.53 17.19
C LYS A 88 0.14 13.46 18.31
N GLU A 89 0.48 13.02 19.49
CA GLU A 89 0.32 13.87 20.63
C GLU A 89 1.28 15.01 20.52
N PRO A 90 0.81 16.18 20.52
CA PRO A 90 1.69 17.31 20.31
C PRO A 90 2.44 17.59 21.56
N GLU A 91 3.23 17.47 21.75
CA GLU A 91 3.93 17.80 22.77
C GLU A 91 4.15 19.13 23.02
N LEU A 92 3.79 19.40 22.76
CA LEU A 92 4.03 20.30 22.72
C LEU A 92 3.99 21.28 22.88
N GLU A 93 3.78 21.56 23.02
CA GLU A 93 3.83 22.43 22.90
C GLU A 93 3.88 23.22 23.40
N LEU A 94 4.16 23.47 23.67
CA LEU A 94 4.39 24.21 24.08
C LEU A 94 4.40 24.82 24.31
#